data_ec4f61f03af0997b03c7f231f3cbb2ef
#
_entry.id   ec4f61f03af0997b03c7f231f3cbb2ef
#
_cell.length_a   1.000
_cell.length_b   1.000
_cell.length_c   1.000
_cell.angle_alpha   90.00
_cell.angle_beta   90.00
_cell.angle_gamma   90.00
#
_symmetry.space_group_name_H-M   'P 1'
#
loop_
_entity.id
_entity.type
_entity.pdbx_description
1 polymer ?
#
loop_
_entity_poly.entity_id
_entity_poly.type
_entity_poly.pdbx_seq_one_letter_code
_entity_poly.pdbx_strand_id
1 'polypeptide(L)'
;MFVYQSRYLKRGEVWFDNESNGAAVDWILYRNRSKPVPGAKSRNFYNRLVDLSKPQAELLAEMETRTLGKIKAAAEQDKLSCHWCDLKNGTALDELETMWNQSIEAKRRWGMLNRSWLGEMISANAVELAAARDSSGSTLVYAGIFRDRHRVQQLLSVSPPKTVLDPHIRAKTSRASCFLLWQTMLRLKQQGVRYFDFGGWYPGKEDIQLLGANAFKKGFGGQVVREYECEQVLTLKGKVVLTGARLLARLRNSISGTRNFH
;
A
#
# COMPACT_ATOMS: atom_id res chain seq x y z
N MET A 1 13.88 12.05 1.25
CA MET A 1 13.37 11.88 -0.13
C MET A 1 14.03 10.65 -0.75
N PHE A 2 13.25 9.76 -1.34
CA PHE A 2 13.74 8.62 -2.12
C PHE A 2 13.88 9.06 -3.57
N VAL A 3 14.98 8.67 -4.22
CA VAL A 3 15.27 9.05 -5.61
C VAL A 3 15.47 7.79 -6.43
N TYR A 4 14.69 7.62 -7.48
CA TYR A 4 14.78 6.45 -8.35
C TYR A 4 14.57 6.80 -9.82
N GLN A 5 15.06 5.95 -10.71
CA GLN A 5 14.86 6.10 -12.14
C GLN A 5 13.50 5.49 -12.54
N SER A 6 12.65 6.31 -13.14
CA SER A 6 11.40 5.88 -13.74
C SER A 6 11.48 6.08 -15.25
N ARG A 7 11.61 5.01 -15.99
CA ARG A 7 11.77 4.94 -17.45
C ARG A 7 12.59 6.08 -18.10
N TYR A 8 12.10 7.31 -18.09
CA TYR A 8 12.71 8.49 -18.74
C TYR A 8 13.05 9.60 -17.75
N LEU A 9 12.56 9.53 -16.54
CA LEU A 9 12.67 10.60 -15.55
C LEU A 9 13.34 10.12 -14.27
N LYS A 10 14.21 10.96 -13.72
CA LYS A 10 14.67 10.83 -12.34
C LYS A 10 13.61 11.40 -11.42
N ARG A 11 13.06 10.56 -10.57
CA ARG A 11 11.92 10.88 -9.71
C ARG A 11 12.33 10.92 -8.26
N GLY A 12 11.81 11.93 -7.53
CA GLY A 12 11.88 12.01 -6.08
C GLY A 12 10.52 11.68 -5.44
N GLU A 13 10.52 10.99 -4.33
CA GLU A 13 9.35 10.82 -3.47
C GLU A 13 9.64 11.30 -2.05
N VAL A 14 8.77 12.17 -1.54
CA VAL A 14 8.79 12.68 -0.17
C VAL A 14 7.53 12.24 0.52
N TRP A 15 7.67 11.56 1.64
CA TRP A 15 6.56 10.98 2.38
C TRP A 15 6.23 11.80 3.61
N PHE A 16 4.96 11.94 3.90
CA PHE A 16 4.41 12.67 5.04
C PHE A 16 4.90 14.13 5.03
N ASP A 17 5.12 14.72 6.18
CA ASP A 17 5.58 16.11 6.28
C ASP A 17 7.10 16.26 6.30
N ASN A 18 7.83 15.24 5.80
CA ASN A 18 9.27 15.32 5.63
C ASN A 18 9.65 16.34 4.56
N GLU A 19 10.88 16.87 4.65
CA GLU A 19 11.42 17.79 3.67
C GLU A 19 12.11 17.06 2.51
N SER A 20 12.20 17.72 1.35
CA SER A 20 13.05 17.27 0.27
C SER A 20 14.51 17.53 0.61
N ASN A 21 15.41 16.60 0.25
CA ASN A 21 16.85 16.74 0.51
C ASN A 21 17.61 17.49 -0.57
N GLY A 22 16.93 18.19 -1.48
CA GLY A 22 17.55 18.99 -2.54
C GLY A 22 18.21 18.19 -3.67
N ALA A 23 18.06 16.86 -3.73
CA ALA A 23 18.65 16.08 -4.82
C ALA A 23 18.10 16.48 -6.19
N ALA A 24 18.98 16.54 -7.21
CA ALA A 24 18.59 16.86 -8.57
C ALA A 24 17.70 15.77 -9.17
N VAL A 25 16.43 16.11 -9.38
CA VAL A 25 15.41 15.23 -9.97
C VAL A 25 14.57 15.98 -11.00
N ASP A 26 13.91 15.25 -11.89
CA ASP A 26 13.03 15.85 -12.90
C ASP A 26 11.64 16.17 -12.34
N TRP A 27 11.19 15.36 -11.37
CA TRP A 27 9.85 15.41 -10.81
C TRP A 27 9.85 14.90 -9.37
N ILE A 28 9.16 15.64 -8.48
CA ILE A 28 8.93 15.24 -7.09
C ILE A 28 7.45 14.93 -6.88
N LEU A 29 7.18 13.82 -6.22
CA LEU A 29 5.88 13.47 -5.68
C LEU A 29 5.94 13.54 -4.15
N TYR A 30 5.13 14.41 -3.57
CA TYR A 30 4.92 14.51 -2.14
C TYR A 30 3.67 13.71 -1.78
N ARG A 31 3.82 12.74 -0.88
CA ARG A 31 2.75 11.84 -0.47
C ARG A 31 2.26 12.15 0.94
N ASN A 32 0.95 12.14 1.10
CA ASN A 32 0.28 12.22 2.41
C ASN A 32 0.71 13.43 3.23
N ARG A 33 0.70 14.59 2.60
CA ARG A 33 1.03 15.88 3.23
C ARG A 33 -0.15 16.37 4.06
N SER A 34 0.10 16.89 5.26
CA SER A 34 -0.91 17.57 6.08
C SER A 34 -1.39 18.88 5.44
N LYS A 35 -0.53 19.50 4.63
CA LYS A 35 -0.80 20.77 3.92
C LYS A 35 -0.30 20.68 2.47
N PRO A 36 -0.93 21.43 1.53
CA PRO A 36 -0.40 21.59 0.19
C PRO A 36 1.03 22.13 0.19
N VAL A 37 1.86 21.63 -0.73
CA VAL A 37 3.23 22.13 -0.91
C VAL A 37 3.18 23.37 -1.81
N PRO A 38 3.76 24.52 -1.38
CA PRO A 38 3.80 25.72 -2.19
C PRO A 38 4.48 25.48 -3.55
N GLY A 39 3.89 26.00 -4.63
CA GLY A 39 4.42 25.83 -5.99
C GLY A 39 4.23 24.45 -6.61
N ALA A 40 3.67 23.48 -5.89
CA ALA A 40 3.32 22.17 -6.42
C ALA A 40 1.82 22.09 -6.79
N LYS A 41 1.49 21.26 -7.78
CA LYS A 41 0.11 20.91 -8.07
C LYS A 41 -0.38 19.94 -7.02
N SER A 42 -1.38 20.33 -6.24
CA SER A 42 -1.92 19.55 -5.12
C SER A 42 -3.29 18.98 -5.43
N ARG A 43 -3.59 17.80 -4.89
CA ARG A 43 -4.91 17.19 -4.89
C ARG A 43 -5.24 16.65 -3.49
N ASN A 44 -6.52 16.66 -3.15
CA ASN A 44 -6.99 15.98 -1.94
C ASN A 44 -6.69 14.49 -2.05
N PHE A 45 -6.24 13.92 -0.95
CA PHE A 45 -6.02 12.50 -0.78
C PHE A 45 -6.59 12.09 0.57
N TYR A 46 -7.22 10.95 0.64
CA TYR A 46 -7.83 10.49 1.87
C TYR A 46 -7.17 9.19 2.29
N ASN A 47 -6.85 9.07 3.57
CA ASN A 47 -6.26 7.88 4.17
C ASN A 47 -7.10 7.41 5.34
N ARG A 48 -6.95 6.14 5.72
CA ARG A 48 -7.52 5.63 6.96
C ARG A 48 -6.40 5.33 7.94
N LEU A 49 -6.41 6.01 9.09
CA LEU A 49 -5.40 5.89 10.14
C LEU A 49 -5.97 5.19 11.37
N VAL A 50 -5.18 4.27 11.93
CA VAL A 50 -5.40 3.67 13.24
C VAL A 50 -4.36 4.22 14.20
N ASP A 51 -4.79 4.77 15.33
CA ASP A 51 -3.90 5.28 16.39
C ASP A 51 -3.44 4.11 17.29
N LEU A 52 -2.24 3.63 17.06
CA LEU A 52 -1.63 2.53 17.80
C LEU A 52 -1.18 2.91 19.21
N SER A 53 -1.22 4.19 19.61
CA SER A 53 -0.93 4.60 20.98
C SER A 53 -2.00 4.13 21.97
N LYS A 54 -3.23 3.87 21.50
CA LYS A 54 -4.33 3.33 22.28
C LYS A 54 -4.01 1.96 22.89
N PRO A 55 -4.56 1.62 24.06
CA PRO A 55 -4.47 0.26 24.61
C PRO A 55 -4.98 -0.79 23.62
N GLN A 56 -4.39 -2.00 23.66
CA GLN A 56 -4.78 -3.07 22.74
C GLN A 56 -6.27 -3.42 22.85
N ALA A 57 -6.83 -3.39 24.05
CA ALA A 57 -8.25 -3.65 24.28
C ALA A 57 -9.15 -2.63 23.55
N GLU A 58 -8.74 -1.35 23.52
CA GLU A 58 -9.46 -0.29 22.80
C GLU A 58 -9.37 -0.49 21.29
N LEU A 59 -8.17 -0.84 20.77
CA LEU A 59 -8.00 -1.17 19.35
C LEU A 59 -8.91 -2.33 18.93
N LEU A 60 -9.02 -3.37 19.76
CA LEU A 60 -9.91 -4.50 19.51
C LEU A 60 -11.40 -4.08 19.57
N ALA A 61 -11.77 -3.20 20.50
CA ALA A 61 -13.15 -2.71 20.64
C ALA A 61 -13.59 -1.84 19.44
N GLU A 62 -12.66 -1.16 18.77
CA GLU A 62 -12.94 -0.39 17.55
C GLU A 62 -13.08 -1.27 16.29
N MET A 63 -12.65 -2.52 16.34
CA MET A 63 -12.75 -3.43 15.19
C MET A 63 -14.18 -3.96 15.00
N GLU A 64 -14.56 -4.15 13.73
CA GLU A 64 -15.80 -4.85 13.41
C GLU A 64 -15.72 -6.32 13.84
N THR A 65 -16.81 -6.86 14.40
CA THR A 65 -16.94 -8.25 14.85
C THR A 65 -16.49 -9.27 13.80
N ARG A 66 -16.80 -9.00 12.53
CA ARG A 66 -16.39 -9.85 11.40
C ARG A 66 -14.86 -9.89 11.25
N THR A 67 -14.16 -8.78 11.46
CA THR A 67 -12.69 -8.70 11.38
C THR A 67 -12.05 -9.46 12.54
N LEU A 68 -12.56 -9.26 13.76
CA LEU A 68 -12.13 -10.00 14.95
C LEU A 68 -12.33 -11.51 14.78
N GLY A 69 -13.49 -11.94 14.28
CA GLY A 69 -13.76 -13.35 14.01
C GLY A 69 -12.77 -13.95 13.02
N LYS A 70 -12.39 -13.23 11.97
CA LYS A 70 -11.37 -13.69 11.01
C LYS A 70 -9.98 -13.80 11.63
N ILE A 71 -9.57 -12.83 12.44
CA ILE A 71 -8.28 -12.84 13.13
C ILE A 71 -8.21 -14.06 14.07
N LYS A 72 -9.24 -14.28 14.86
CA LYS A 72 -9.35 -15.42 15.78
C LYS A 72 -9.31 -16.76 15.04
N ALA A 73 -10.12 -16.92 14.00
CA ALA A 73 -10.15 -18.15 13.21
C ALA A 73 -8.80 -18.43 12.51
N ALA A 74 -8.11 -17.40 12.03
CA ALA A 74 -6.77 -17.54 11.45
C ALA A 74 -5.74 -18.06 12.45
N ALA A 75 -5.79 -17.57 13.70
CA ALA A 75 -4.88 -18.00 14.76
C ALA A 75 -5.23 -19.41 15.28
N GLU A 76 -6.49 -19.66 15.61
CA GLU A 76 -6.92 -20.86 16.33
C GLU A 76 -7.23 -22.06 15.42
N GLN A 77 -7.93 -21.82 14.31
CA GLN A 77 -8.37 -22.87 13.39
C GLN A 77 -7.35 -23.11 12.27
N ASP A 78 -6.92 -22.04 11.59
CA ASP A 78 -5.98 -22.15 10.46
C ASP A 78 -4.52 -22.28 10.93
N LYS A 79 -4.22 -21.98 12.21
CA LYS A 79 -2.88 -22.00 12.81
C LYS A 79 -1.85 -21.22 11.98
N LEU A 80 -2.24 -20.03 11.53
CA LEU A 80 -1.36 -19.19 10.72
C LEU A 80 -0.24 -18.58 11.57
N SER A 81 0.90 -18.40 10.92
CA SER A 81 2.07 -17.71 11.48
C SER A 81 2.39 -16.45 10.69
N CYS A 82 2.94 -15.44 11.37
CA CYS A 82 3.42 -14.20 10.76
C CYS A 82 4.93 -14.22 10.70
N HIS A 83 5.48 -14.03 9.51
CA HIS A 83 6.92 -14.02 9.25
C HIS A 83 7.34 -12.68 8.66
N TRP A 84 8.41 -12.10 9.22
CA TRP A 84 9.05 -10.91 8.65
C TRP A 84 10.14 -11.35 7.70
N CYS A 85 10.03 -10.88 6.46
CA CYS A 85 10.89 -11.33 5.38
C CYS A 85 12.18 -10.53 5.35
N ASP A 86 13.30 -11.22 5.16
CA ASP A 86 14.57 -10.58 4.85
C ASP A 86 14.56 -10.15 3.37
N LEU A 87 14.46 -8.83 3.15
CA LEU A 87 14.43 -8.25 1.81
C LEU A 87 15.81 -8.20 1.14
N LYS A 88 16.88 -8.43 1.89
CA LYS A 88 18.25 -8.47 1.33
C LYS A 88 18.54 -9.81 0.65
N ASN A 89 17.83 -10.86 1.03
CA ASN A 89 18.02 -12.21 0.48
C ASN A 89 17.33 -12.46 -0.87
N GLY A 90 16.66 -11.51 -1.45
CA GLY A 90 16.06 -11.63 -2.80
C GLY A 90 14.85 -12.59 -2.91
N THR A 91 14.89 -13.78 -2.30
CA THR A 91 13.86 -14.83 -2.44
C THR A 91 12.44 -14.34 -2.13
N ALA A 92 12.27 -13.60 -1.03
CA ALA A 92 10.96 -13.06 -0.66
C ALA A 92 10.43 -12.02 -1.66
N LEU A 93 11.33 -11.28 -2.31
CA LEU A 93 10.97 -10.33 -3.36
C LEU A 93 10.55 -11.02 -4.66
N ASP A 94 11.20 -12.12 -5.01
CA ASP A 94 10.88 -12.90 -6.21
C ASP A 94 9.52 -13.61 -6.05
N GLU A 95 9.25 -14.17 -4.87
CA GLU A 95 7.95 -14.73 -4.54
C GLU A 95 6.86 -13.65 -4.54
N LEU A 96 7.12 -12.50 -3.93
CA LEU A 96 6.22 -11.35 -3.93
C LEU A 96 5.90 -10.90 -5.35
N GLU A 97 6.91 -10.75 -6.21
CA GLU A 97 6.72 -10.33 -7.61
C GLU A 97 5.91 -11.34 -8.40
N THR A 98 6.19 -12.63 -8.23
CA THR A 98 5.44 -13.71 -8.87
C THR A 98 3.97 -13.63 -8.48
N MET A 99 3.67 -13.53 -7.18
CA MET A 99 2.29 -13.41 -6.68
C MET A 99 1.63 -12.10 -7.12
N TRP A 100 2.39 -10.99 -7.17
CA TRP A 100 1.91 -9.70 -7.67
C TRP A 100 1.49 -9.80 -9.13
N ASN A 101 2.35 -10.34 -9.99
CA ASN A 101 2.08 -10.46 -11.42
C ASN A 101 0.85 -11.32 -11.69
N GLN A 102 0.71 -12.47 -11.03
CA GLN A 102 -0.50 -13.30 -11.08
C GLN A 102 -1.75 -12.54 -10.65
N SER A 103 -1.66 -11.73 -9.58
CA SER A 103 -2.80 -10.93 -9.09
C SER A 103 -3.19 -9.81 -10.04
N ILE A 104 -2.21 -9.16 -10.69
CA ILE A 104 -2.44 -8.09 -11.69
C ILE A 104 -3.07 -8.65 -12.96
N GLU A 105 -2.55 -9.75 -13.47
CA GLU A 105 -3.06 -10.43 -14.67
C GLU A 105 -4.52 -10.85 -14.46
N ALA A 106 -4.82 -11.51 -13.35
CA ALA A 106 -6.18 -11.94 -13.03
C ALA A 106 -7.17 -10.77 -12.89
N LYS A 107 -6.71 -9.59 -12.47
CA LYS A 107 -7.54 -8.38 -12.35
C LYS A 107 -7.58 -7.54 -13.62
N ARG A 108 -6.89 -7.95 -14.67
CA ARG A 108 -6.70 -7.17 -15.92
C ARG A 108 -6.24 -5.74 -15.64
N ARG A 109 -5.38 -5.56 -14.63
CA ARG A 109 -4.82 -4.27 -14.25
C ARG A 109 -3.41 -4.12 -14.84
N TRP A 110 -3.03 -2.90 -15.16
CA TRP A 110 -1.68 -2.57 -15.61
C TRP A 110 -0.86 -2.13 -14.40
N GLY A 111 0.36 -2.67 -14.29
CA GLY A 111 1.30 -2.20 -13.29
C GLY A 111 2.20 -3.31 -12.76
N MET A 112 3.39 -3.46 -13.36
CA MET A 112 4.44 -4.29 -12.79
C MET A 112 4.91 -3.69 -11.47
N LEU A 113 5.37 -4.55 -10.56
CA LEU A 113 6.05 -4.09 -9.35
C LEU A 113 7.28 -3.28 -9.75
N ASN A 114 7.37 -2.03 -9.30
CA ASN A 114 8.52 -1.18 -9.63
C ASN A 114 9.72 -1.56 -8.75
N ARG A 115 10.56 -2.46 -9.26
CA ARG A 115 11.77 -2.96 -8.58
C ARG A 115 12.76 -1.86 -8.24
N SER A 116 12.93 -0.86 -9.13
CA SER A 116 13.84 0.26 -8.86
C SER A 116 13.37 1.10 -7.67
N TRP A 117 12.10 1.46 -7.66
CA TRP A 117 11.48 2.19 -6.54
C TRP A 117 11.55 1.40 -5.22
N LEU A 118 11.22 0.11 -5.26
CA LEU A 118 11.24 -0.74 -4.08
C LEU A 118 12.68 -0.95 -3.59
N GLY A 119 13.64 -1.11 -4.49
CA GLY A 119 15.06 -1.27 -4.18
C GLY A 119 15.64 -0.06 -3.43
N GLU A 120 15.29 1.16 -3.86
CA GLU A 120 15.70 2.38 -3.15
C GLU A 120 15.14 2.44 -1.73
N MET A 121 13.89 2.05 -1.55
CA MET A 121 13.27 2.00 -0.22
C MET A 121 13.88 0.92 0.67
N ILE A 122 14.20 -0.25 0.11
CA ILE A 122 14.88 -1.33 0.83
C ILE A 122 16.28 -0.89 1.25
N SER A 123 17.05 -0.27 0.34
CA SER A 123 18.39 0.24 0.62
C SER A 123 18.39 1.29 1.74
N ALA A 124 17.33 2.07 1.83
CA ALA A 124 17.11 3.04 2.91
C ALA A 124 16.52 2.43 4.19
N ASN A 125 16.32 1.11 4.26
CA ASN A 125 15.60 0.42 5.35
C ASN A 125 14.21 1.00 5.65
N ALA A 126 13.54 1.54 4.63
CA ALA A 126 12.25 2.21 4.75
C ALA A 126 11.06 1.30 4.42
N VAL A 127 11.32 0.08 3.98
CA VAL A 127 10.29 -0.93 3.67
C VAL A 127 10.53 -2.20 4.48
N GLU A 128 9.45 -2.70 5.05
CA GLU A 128 9.39 -4.03 5.65
C GLU A 128 8.33 -4.87 4.92
N LEU A 129 8.57 -6.17 4.82
CA LEU A 129 7.66 -7.13 4.23
C LEU A 129 7.32 -8.21 5.24
N ALA A 130 6.03 -8.44 5.44
CA ALA A 130 5.53 -9.53 6.27
C ALA A 130 4.74 -10.53 5.43
N ALA A 131 4.78 -11.80 5.81
CA ALA A 131 4.05 -12.90 5.18
C ALA A 131 3.21 -13.66 6.20
N ALA A 132 1.97 -13.99 5.84
CA ALA A 132 1.18 -14.97 6.57
C ALA A 132 1.38 -16.34 5.93
N ARG A 133 1.83 -17.32 6.73
CA ARG A 133 2.08 -18.69 6.29
C ARG A 133 1.19 -19.66 7.03
N ASP A 134 0.83 -20.74 6.37
CA ASP A 134 0.12 -21.84 7.00
C ASP A 134 1.09 -22.89 7.58
N SER A 135 0.53 -23.95 8.18
CA SER A 135 1.29 -25.02 8.82
C SER A 135 2.16 -25.84 7.85
N SER A 136 1.90 -25.76 6.54
CA SER A 136 2.77 -26.37 5.51
C SER A 136 3.94 -25.47 5.12
N GLY A 137 3.99 -24.23 5.65
CA GLY A 137 4.97 -23.20 5.26
C GLY A 137 4.57 -22.40 4.03
N SER A 138 3.42 -22.67 3.43
CA SER A 138 2.95 -21.97 2.22
C SER A 138 2.54 -20.55 2.55
N THR A 139 3.01 -19.57 1.76
CA THR A 139 2.64 -18.17 1.91
C THR A 139 1.27 -17.90 1.30
N LEU A 140 0.33 -17.43 2.13
CA LEU A 140 -1.03 -17.07 1.72
C LEU A 140 -1.17 -15.59 1.35
N VAL A 141 -0.45 -14.71 2.03
CA VAL A 141 -0.54 -13.25 1.86
C VAL A 141 0.79 -12.61 2.18
N TYR A 142 1.17 -11.63 1.38
CA TYR A 142 2.22 -10.66 1.71
C TYR A 142 1.61 -9.30 2.04
N ALA A 143 2.19 -8.59 3.01
CA ALA A 143 1.93 -7.19 3.32
C ALA A 143 3.25 -6.42 3.35
N GLY A 144 3.39 -5.45 2.45
CA GLY A 144 4.52 -4.51 2.43
C GLY A 144 4.13 -3.20 3.08
N ILE A 145 4.98 -2.68 3.92
CA ILE A 145 4.79 -1.43 4.64
C ILE A 145 5.95 -0.47 4.41
N PHE A 146 5.63 0.81 4.25
CA PHE A 146 6.59 1.90 4.30
C PHE A 146 6.69 2.40 5.74
N ARG A 147 7.91 2.51 6.25
CA ARG A 147 8.18 2.91 7.62
C ARG A 147 8.75 4.31 7.68
N ASP A 148 8.12 5.14 8.47
CA ASP A 148 8.67 6.37 9.01
C ASP A 148 8.65 6.33 10.55
N ARG A 149 9.26 7.31 11.20
CA ARG A 149 9.46 7.32 12.66
C ARG A 149 8.16 7.16 13.46
N HIS A 150 7.11 7.83 13.05
CA HIS A 150 5.86 7.92 13.80
C HIS A 150 4.65 7.33 13.07
N ARG A 151 4.77 7.07 11.77
CA ARG A 151 3.70 6.58 10.92
C ARG A 151 4.20 5.52 9.97
N VAL A 152 3.48 4.44 9.89
CA VAL A 152 3.75 3.36 8.95
C VAL A 152 2.58 3.25 7.99
N GLN A 153 2.85 3.23 6.70
CA GLN A 153 1.82 3.06 5.68
C GLN A 153 1.90 1.70 5.02
N GLN A 154 0.76 1.05 4.88
CA GLN A 154 0.61 -0.13 4.04
C GLN A 154 0.78 0.26 2.57
N LEU A 155 1.84 -0.25 1.93
CA LEU A 155 2.13 -0.01 0.51
C LEU A 155 1.39 -0.99 -0.39
N LEU A 156 1.38 -2.25 0.02
CA LEU A 156 0.78 -3.33 -0.76
C LEU A 156 0.24 -4.43 0.16
N SER A 157 -0.74 -5.15 -0.37
CA SER A 157 -1.16 -6.43 0.16
C SER A 157 -1.43 -7.34 -1.04
N VAL A 158 -0.76 -8.47 -1.08
CA VAL A 158 -0.77 -9.39 -2.22
C VAL A 158 -1.14 -10.77 -1.74
N SER A 159 -2.05 -11.39 -2.45
CA SER A 159 -2.45 -12.79 -2.26
C SER A 159 -2.69 -13.42 -3.63
N PRO A 160 -2.70 -14.75 -3.74
CA PRO A 160 -3.06 -15.42 -4.97
C PRO A 160 -4.43 -14.95 -5.49
N PRO A 161 -4.64 -14.93 -6.81
CA PRO A 161 -5.89 -14.47 -7.41
C PRO A 161 -7.08 -15.29 -6.90
N LYS A 162 -8.13 -14.63 -6.45
CA LYS A 162 -9.34 -15.29 -5.93
C LYS A 162 -10.02 -16.20 -6.95
N THR A 163 -9.81 -15.94 -8.24
CA THR A 163 -10.39 -16.70 -9.36
C THR A 163 -9.80 -18.11 -9.51
N VAL A 164 -8.57 -18.32 -9.04
CA VAL A 164 -7.88 -19.61 -9.13
C VAL A 164 -7.92 -20.40 -7.82
N LEU A 165 -8.48 -19.82 -6.75
CA LEU A 165 -8.59 -20.46 -5.44
C LEU A 165 -9.95 -21.13 -5.28
N ASP A 166 -9.95 -22.35 -4.74
CA ASP A 166 -11.18 -22.96 -4.25
C ASP A 166 -11.79 -22.14 -3.08
N PRO A 167 -13.09 -22.31 -2.78
CA PRO A 167 -13.77 -21.52 -1.76
C PRO A 167 -13.13 -21.60 -0.37
N HIS A 168 -12.57 -22.76 0.02
CA HIS A 168 -11.95 -22.96 1.32
C HIS A 168 -10.64 -22.18 1.44
N ILE A 169 -9.75 -22.30 0.44
CA ILE A 169 -8.48 -21.56 0.38
C ILE A 169 -8.75 -20.06 0.27
N ARG A 170 -9.76 -19.63 -0.47
CA ARG A 170 -10.19 -18.23 -0.55
C ARG A 170 -10.60 -17.68 0.81
N ALA A 171 -11.38 -18.44 1.58
CA ALA A 171 -11.78 -18.05 2.94
C ALA A 171 -10.57 -17.97 3.87
N LYS A 172 -9.67 -18.95 3.84
CA LYS A 172 -8.41 -18.98 4.59
C LYS A 172 -7.51 -17.76 4.25
N THR A 173 -7.34 -17.46 2.96
CA THR A 173 -6.59 -16.28 2.49
C THR A 173 -7.20 -14.96 2.98
N SER A 174 -8.53 -14.87 3.02
CA SER A 174 -9.22 -13.69 3.58
C SER A 174 -8.97 -13.54 5.09
N ARG A 175 -8.92 -14.64 5.83
CA ARG A 175 -8.57 -14.63 7.26
C ARG A 175 -7.09 -14.30 7.44
N ALA A 176 -6.22 -14.86 6.63
CA ALA A 176 -4.78 -14.57 6.63
C ALA A 176 -4.48 -13.09 6.44
N SER A 177 -5.22 -12.40 5.54
CA SER A 177 -5.06 -10.96 5.33
C SER A 177 -5.39 -10.15 6.59
N CYS A 178 -6.48 -10.50 7.30
CA CYS A 178 -6.83 -9.83 8.55
C CYS A 178 -5.82 -10.12 9.67
N PHE A 179 -5.40 -11.37 9.78
CA PHE A 179 -4.42 -11.81 10.77
C PHE A 179 -3.07 -11.11 10.58
N LEU A 180 -2.55 -11.10 9.35
CA LEU A 180 -1.26 -10.50 9.03
C LEU A 180 -1.21 -9.01 9.38
N LEU A 181 -2.27 -8.26 9.01
CA LEU A 181 -2.34 -6.84 9.32
C LEU A 181 -2.45 -6.59 10.83
N TRP A 182 -3.20 -7.41 11.55
CA TRP A 182 -3.28 -7.30 13.01
C TRP A 182 -1.92 -7.58 13.67
N GLN A 183 -1.21 -8.66 13.27
CA GLN A 183 0.13 -8.96 13.76
C GLN A 183 1.13 -7.83 13.44
N THR A 184 1.01 -7.25 12.26
CA THR A 184 1.79 -6.07 11.85
C THR A 184 1.53 -4.88 12.77
N MET A 185 0.27 -4.56 13.05
CA MET A 185 -0.09 -3.46 13.97
C MET A 185 0.43 -3.70 15.39
N LEU A 186 0.32 -4.92 15.91
CA LEU A 186 0.82 -5.27 17.25
C LEU A 186 2.32 -5.07 17.36
N ARG A 187 3.09 -5.56 16.37
CA ARG A 187 4.54 -5.35 16.35
C ARG A 187 4.91 -3.88 16.26
N LEU A 188 4.25 -3.12 15.38
CA LEU A 188 4.51 -1.69 15.24
C LEU A 188 4.19 -0.91 16.52
N LYS A 189 3.09 -1.26 17.19
CA LYS A 189 2.74 -0.73 18.50
C LYS A 189 3.85 -1.00 19.53
N GLN A 190 4.37 -2.22 19.63
CA GLN A 190 5.49 -2.59 20.50
C GLN A 190 6.76 -1.79 20.18
N GLN A 191 6.95 -1.39 18.93
CA GLN A 191 8.07 -0.56 18.48
C GLN A 191 7.84 0.96 18.67
N GLY A 192 6.72 1.36 19.29
CA GLY A 192 6.41 2.77 19.58
C GLY A 192 5.90 3.56 18.35
N VAL A 193 5.51 2.90 17.26
CA VAL A 193 4.85 3.56 16.12
C VAL A 193 3.48 4.04 16.56
N ARG A 194 3.18 5.31 16.29
CA ARG A 194 1.92 5.92 16.69
C ARG A 194 0.77 5.62 15.74
N TYR A 195 1.00 5.69 14.43
CA TYR A 195 -0.06 5.54 13.44
C TYR A 195 0.21 4.42 12.46
N PHE A 196 -0.79 3.55 12.27
CA PHE A 196 -0.87 2.64 11.13
C PHE A 196 -1.80 3.24 10.08
N ASP A 197 -1.28 3.43 8.88
CA ASP A 197 -1.99 4.00 7.74
C ASP A 197 -2.31 2.91 6.71
N PHE A 198 -3.59 2.67 6.48
CA PHE A 198 -4.05 1.74 5.45
C PHE A 198 -3.88 2.26 4.01
N GLY A 199 -3.37 3.49 3.85
CA GLY A 199 -3.31 4.14 2.55
C GLY A 199 -4.67 4.56 2.03
N GLY A 200 -4.73 4.88 0.74
CA GLY A 200 -5.83 5.55 0.07
C GLY A 200 -7.23 5.07 0.46
N TRP A 201 -8.07 6.03 0.81
CA TRP A 201 -9.50 5.86 1.06
C TRP A 201 -10.29 6.48 -0.10
N TYR A 202 -11.19 5.74 -0.68
CA TYR A 202 -12.04 6.24 -1.76
C TYR A 202 -13.21 7.06 -1.19
N PRO A 203 -13.30 8.36 -1.49
CA PRO A 203 -14.36 9.22 -0.97
C PRO A 203 -15.66 9.14 -1.78
N GLY A 204 -15.65 8.51 -2.96
CA GLY A 204 -16.81 8.34 -3.83
C GLY A 204 -17.74 7.21 -3.40
N LYS A 205 -18.83 7.02 -4.17
CA LYS A 205 -19.89 6.03 -3.87
C LYS A 205 -20.11 5.03 -5.01
N GLU A 206 -19.45 5.19 -6.15
CA GLU A 206 -19.79 4.47 -7.37
C GLU A 206 -18.91 3.23 -7.64
N ASP A 207 -17.63 3.26 -7.25
CA ASP A 207 -16.71 2.17 -7.51
C ASP A 207 -16.81 1.08 -6.43
N ILE A 208 -17.52 0.00 -6.76
CA ILE A 208 -17.77 -1.13 -5.86
C ILE A 208 -16.46 -1.79 -5.38
N GLN A 209 -15.40 -1.82 -6.22
CA GLN A 209 -14.12 -2.42 -5.83
C GLN A 209 -13.40 -1.55 -4.80
N LEU A 210 -13.41 -0.23 -5.00
CA LEU A 210 -12.83 0.72 -4.05
C LEU A 210 -13.63 0.78 -2.76
N LEU A 211 -14.96 0.71 -2.84
CA LEU A 211 -15.84 0.60 -1.66
C LEU A 211 -15.58 -0.70 -0.88
N GLY A 212 -15.34 -1.82 -1.58
CA GLY A 212 -14.94 -3.07 -0.95
C GLY A 212 -13.60 -2.96 -0.22
N ALA A 213 -12.62 -2.24 -0.79
CA ALA A 213 -11.36 -1.95 -0.12
C ALA A 213 -11.55 -1.05 1.12
N ASN A 214 -12.41 -0.04 1.03
CA ASN A 214 -12.79 0.80 2.16
C ASN A 214 -13.44 -0.01 3.29
N ALA A 215 -14.38 -0.88 2.95
CA ALA A 215 -15.04 -1.75 3.93
C ALA A 215 -14.03 -2.66 4.66
N PHE A 216 -13.05 -3.23 3.92
CA PHE A 216 -11.98 -4.02 4.52
C PHE A 216 -11.16 -3.20 5.52
N LYS A 217 -10.73 -1.99 5.14
CA LYS A 217 -9.95 -1.09 6.01
C LYS A 217 -10.76 -0.64 7.22
N LYS A 218 -12.05 -0.33 7.02
CA LYS A 218 -12.99 0.06 8.08
C LYS A 218 -13.08 -1.00 9.17
N GLY A 219 -13.03 -2.27 8.79
CA GLY A 219 -13.10 -3.39 9.72
C GLY A 219 -12.04 -3.36 10.83
N PHE A 220 -10.94 -2.63 10.67
CA PHE A 220 -9.88 -2.47 11.67
C PHE A 220 -10.04 -1.23 12.57
N GLY A 221 -11.14 -0.51 12.48
CA GLY A 221 -11.32 0.74 13.23
C GLY A 221 -10.60 1.93 12.61
N GLY A 222 -10.20 2.88 13.46
CA GLY A 222 -9.51 4.11 13.05
C GLY A 222 -10.41 5.13 12.37
N GLN A 223 -9.83 6.19 11.81
CA GLN A 223 -10.54 7.31 11.22
C GLN A 223 -10.02 7.68 9.83
N VAL A 224 -10.90 8.26 9.01
CA VAL A 224 -10.52 8.81 7.72
C VAL A 224 -9.96 10.22 7.91
N VAL A 225 -8.79 10.47 7.36
CA VAL A 225 -8.15 11.78 7.37
C VAL A 225 -8.01 12.30 5.95
N ARG A 226 -8.19 13.62 5.78
CA ARG A 226 -7.91 14.32 4.51
C ARG A 226 -6.48 14.83 4.54
N GLU A 227 -5.73 14.50 3.52
CA GLU A 227 -4.37 14.91 3.29
C GLU A 227 -4.20 15.38 1.84
N TYR A 228 -2.98 15.62 1.42
CA TYR A 228 -2.66 16.10 0.07
C TYR A 228 -1.58 15.23 -0.56
N GLU A 229 -1.80 14.86 -1.81
CA GLU A 229 -0.72 14.47 -2.72
C GLU A 229 -0.35 15.69 -3.57
N CYS A 230 0.95 16.00 -3.65
CA CYS A 230 1.43 17.15 -4.39
C CYS A 230 2.49 16.70 -5.38
N GLU A 231 2.46 17.26 -6.58
CA GLU A 231 3.47 17.00 -7.61
C GLU A 231 4.16 18.30 -8.06
N GLN A 232 5.47 18.25 -8.17
CA GLN A 232 6.28 19.37 -8.63
C GLN A 232 7.23 18.91 -9.73
N VAL A 233 7.10 19.50 -10.92
CA VAL A 233 7.96 19.23 -12.07
C VAL A 233 9.05 20.28 -12.11
N LEU A 234 10.31 19.83 -12.01
CA LEU A 234 11.45 20.74 -11.80
C LEU A 234 12.22 21.02 -13.08
N THR A 235 12.21 20.10 -14.06
CA THR A 235 12.99 20.26 -15.29
C THR A 235 12.10 20.39 -16.54
N LEU A 236 12.65 21.00 -17.61
CA LEU A 236 11.99 21.05 -18.90
C LEU A 236 11.75 19.64 -19.45
N LYS A 237 12.70 18.73 -19.30
CA LYS A 237 12.56 17.31 -19.64
C LYS A 237 11.35 16.68 -18.93
N GLY A 238 11.22 16.93 -17.62
CA GLY A 238 10.07 16.47 -16.84
C GLY A 238 8.75 17.01 -17.39
N LYS A 239 8.69 18.30 -17.73
CA LYS A 239 7.49 18.93 -18.33
C LYS A 239 7.09 18.27 -19.63
N VAL A 240 8.03 18.05 -20.56
CA VAL A 240 7.77 17.44 -21.86
C VAL A 240 7.26 16.01 -21.71
N VAL A 241 7.97 15.17 -20.95
CA VAL A 241 7.62 13.76 -20.78
C VAL A 241 6.26 13.58 -20.10
N LEU A 242 5.99 14.32 -19.02
CA LEU A 242 4.72 14.20 -18.30
C LEU A 242 3.54 14.75 -19.11
N THR A 243 3.74 15.83 -19.88
CA THR A 243 2.70 16.36 -20.76
C THR A 243 2.38 15.37 -21.87
N GLY A 244 3.40 14.79 -22.51
CA GLY A 244 3.24 13.76 -23.53
C GLY A 244 2.52 12.52 -23.00
N ALA A 245 2.90 12.04 -21.81
CA ALA A 245 2.24 10.90 -21.18
C ALA A 245 0.75 11.18 -20.86
N ARG A 246 0.42 12.39 -20.40
CA ARG A 246 -0.98 12.81 -20.11
C ARG A 246 -1.80 12.90 -21.39
N LEU A 247 -1.22 13.40 -22.48
CA LEU A 247 -1.90 13.45 -23.78
C LEU A 247 -2.19 12.05 -24.32
N LEU A 248 -1.21 11.15 -24.29
CA LEU A 248 -1.38 9.76 -24.71
C LEU A 248 -2.44 9.03 -23.88
N ALA A 249 -2.48 9.26 -22.57
CA ALA A 249 -3.51 8.68 -21.70
C ALA A 249 -4.92 9.18 -22.08
N ARG A 250 -5.08 10.47 -22.39
CA ARG A 250 -6.36 11.05 -22.83
C ARG A 250 -6.82 10.44 -24.16
N LEU A 251 -5.91 10.32 -25.14
CA LEU A 251 -6.21 9.72 -26.44
C LEU A 251 -6.64 8.25 -26.32
N ARG A 252 -5.93 7.46 -25.48
CA ARG A 252 -6.32 6.07 -25.20
C ARG A 252 -7.72 5.97 -24.60
N ASN A 253 -8.05 6.81 -23.64
CA ASN A 253 -9.36 6.82 -23.00
C ASN A 253 -10.48 7.23 -23.99
N SER A 254 -10.18 8.12 -24.93
CA SER A 254 -11.12 8.51 -25.99
C SER A 254 -11.37 7.39 -27.00
N ILE A 255 -10.36 6.56 -27.30
CA ILE A 255 -10.46 5.46 -28.26
C ILE A 255 -11.12 4.21 -27.65
N SER A 256 -10.88 3.97 -26.36
CA SER A 256 -11.34 2.74 -25.68
C SER A 256 -12.78 2.81 -25.14
N GLY A 257 -13.44 3.96 -25.18
CA GLY A 257 -14.81 4.13 -24.68
C GLY A 257 -15.04 3.77 -23.20
N THR A 258 -13.99 3.39 -22.51
CA THR A 258 -14.01 2.97 -21.10
C THR A 258 -13.63 4.15 -20.21
N ARG A 259 -14.59 4.63 -19.44
CA ARG A 259 -14.36 5.58 -18.36
C ARG A 259 -13.48 4.93 -17.30
N ASN A 260 -12.16 5.09 -17.41
CA ASN A 260 -11.26 4.80 -16.33
C ASN A 260 -11.24 5.99 -15.39
N PHE A 261 -11.87 5.83 -14.24
CA PHE A 261 -11.79 6.77 -13.13
C PHE A 261 -10.37 6.73 -12.54
N HIS A 262 -9.81 7.89 -12.39
CA HIS A 262 -8.52 8.17 -11.74
C HIS A 262 -8.61 8.00 -10.22
#